data_be8ad588ae7744141c6fd9e55945d205
#
_entry.id   be8ad588ae7744141c6fd9e55945d205
#
_cell.length_a   1.000
_cell.length_b   1.000
_cell.length_c   1.000
_cell.angle_alpha   90.00
_cell.angle_beta   90.00
_cell.angle_gamma   90.00
#
_symmetry.space_group_name_H-M   'P 1'
#
loop_
_entity.id
_entity.type
_entity.pdbx_description
1 polymer ?
#
loop_
_entity_poly.entity_id
_entity_poly.type
_entity_poly.pdbx_seq_one_letter_code
_entity_poly.pdbx_strand_id
1 'polypeptide(L)'
;VNWDALVVGGGPAGSSSAYHLSRLGFRVLLLEKKPLPRFKLCAGCLSARTLRLLPSGYEDLLLNRIRVGRLAFRGEEHRLEAK
;
A
#
# COMPACT_ATOMS: atom_id res chain seq x y z
N VAL A 1 11.61 7.22 27.21
CA VAL A 1 10.40 7.15 26.40
C VAL A 1 9.90 5.72 26.35
N ASN A 2 8.65 5.54 26.70
CA ASN A 2 8.01 4.23 26.64
C ASN A 2 7.17 4.10 25.36
N TRP A 3 7.34 2.99 24.69
CA TRP A 3 6.58 2.67 23.50
C TRP A 3 5.48 1.67 23.83
N ASP A 4 4.28 1.90 23.31
CA ASP A 4 3.16 0.99 23.51
C ASP A 4 3.19 -0.18 22.52
N ALA A 5 3.75 0.06 21.34
CA ALA A 5 3.86 -0.93 20.31
C ALA A 5 5.13 -0.76 19.47
N LEU A 6 5.72 -1.88 19.08
CA LEU A 6 6.82 -1.92 18.13
C LEU A 6 6.32 -2.58 16.85
N VAL A 7 6.53 -1.90 15.72
CA VAL A 7 6.20 -2.46 14.41
C VAL A 7 7.51 -2.65 13.65
N VAL A 8 7.76 -3.86 13.24
CA VAL A 8 8.99 -4.22 12.51
C VAL A 8 8.65 -4.37 11.04
N GLY A 9 9.24 -3.54 10.22
CA GLY A 9 9.03 -3.49 8.79
C GLY A 9 8.11 -2.36 8.36
N GLY A 10 8.62 -1.48 7.49
CA GLY A 10 7.92 -0.30 6.98
C GLY A 10 7.21 -0.53 5.64
N GLY A 11 6.84 -1.78 5.32
CA GLY A 11 6.04 -2.07 4.15
C GLY A 11 4.57 -1.70 4.35
N PRO A 12 3.68 -2.07 3.41
CA PRO A 12 2.25 -1.70 3.51
C PRO A 12 1.58 -2.17 4.79
N ALA A 13 1.86 -3.40 5.22
CA ALA A 13 1.26 -3.95 6.45
C ALA A 13 1.76 -3.22 7.69
N GLY A 14 3.07 -3.03 7.80
CA GLY A 14 3.68 -2.37 8.96
C GLY A 14 3.31 -0.90 9.05
N SER A 15 3.41 -0.18 7.95
CA SER A 15 3.05 1.24 7.94
C SER A 15 1.57 1.47 8.20
N SER A 16 0.69 0.63 7.66
CA SER A 16 -0.74 0.65 7.95
C SER A 16 -1.03 0.41 9.42
N SER A 17 -0.40 -0.63 9.98
CA SER A 17 -0.58 -0.96 11.40
C SER A 17 -0.11 0.17 12.30
N ALA A 18 1.06 0.73 12.01
CA ALA A 18 1.60 1.87 12.77
C ALA A 18 0.69 3.09 12.68
N TYR A 19 0.18 3.37 11.49
CA TYR A 19 -0.75 4.47 11.27
C TYR A 19 -2.01 4.32 12.13
N HIS A 20 -2.66 3.16 12.07
CA HIS A 20 -3.90 2.95 12.80
C HIS A 20 -3.69 2.91 14.31
N LEU A 21 -2.62 2.30 14.79
CA LEU A 21 -2.29 2.31 16.22
C LEU A 21 -2.02 3.74 16.72
N SER A 22 -1.30 4.52 15.92
CA SER A 22 -1.02 5.92 16.25
C SER A 22 -2.32 6.73 16.33
N ARG A 23 -3.25 6.50 15.42
CA ARG A 23 -4.56 7.16 15.42
C ARG A 23 -5.41 6.80 16.63
N LEU A 24 -5.18 5.63 17.22
CA LEU A 24 -5.86 5.20 18.45
C LEU A 24 -5.19 5.75 19.73
N GLY A 25 -4.12 6.52 19.56
CA GLY A 25 -3.44 7.16 20.69
C GLY A 25 -2.26 6.38 21.26
N PHE A 26 -1.89 5.26 20.67
CA PHE A 26 -0.73 4.50 21.09
C PHE A 26 0.56 5.15 20.61
N ARG A 27 1.60 5.03 21.41
CA ARG A 27 2.95 5.44 21.02
C ARG A 27 3.60 4.29 20.28
N VAL A 28 3.88 4.48 19.00
CA VAL A 28 4.35 3.44 18.10
C VAL A 28 5.75 3.74 17.63
N LEU A 29 6.62 2.75 17.73
CA LEU A 29 7.95 2.81 17.12
C LEU A 29 7.97 1.85 15.92
N LEU A 30 8.22 2.43 14.75
CA LEU A 30 8.35 1.66 13.51
C LEU A 30 9.83 1.48 13.19
N LEU A 31 10.25 0.24 13.03
CA LEU A 31 11.62 -0.13 12.70
C LEU A 31 11.68 -0.65 11.26
N GLU A 32 12.48 0.01 10.44
CA GLU A 32 12.71 -0.41 9.06
C GLU A 32 14.22 -0.55 8.84
N LYS A 33 14.64 -1.67 8.26
CA LYS A 33 16.06 -1.97 8.08
C LYS A 33 16.76 -1.12 7.02
N LYS A 34 16.01 -0.48 6.12
CA LYS A 34 16.58 0.34 5.04
C LYS A 34 16.04 1.76 5.14
N PRO A 35 16.86 2.79 4.82
CA PRO A 35 16.34 4.16 4.75
C PRO A 35 15.28 4.29 3.67
N LEU A 36 14.24 5.07 3.94
CA LEU A 36 13.17 5.35 2.98
C LEU A 36 13.46 6.63 2.21
N PRO A 37 13.10 6.73 0.94
CA PRO A 37 12.49 5.68 0.10
C PRO A 37 13.50 4.58 -0.24
N ARG A 38 13.00 3.38 -0.42
CA ARG A 38 13.83 2.21 -0.70
C ARG A 38 13.26 1.39 -1.86
N PHE A 39 14.14 0.59 -2.49
CA PHE A 39 13.70 -0.37 -3.47
C PHE A 39 12.81 -1.43 -2.79
N LYS A 40 11.70 -1.75 -3.45
CA LYS A 40 10.80 -2.82 -3.04
C LYS A 40 10.30 -3.55 -4.27
N LEU A 41 10.36 -4.87 -4.22
CA LEU A 41 9.92 -5.72 -5.31
C LEU A 41 8.39 -5.76 -5.34
N CYS A 42 7.78 -4.68 -5.87
CA CYS A 42 6.34 -4.53 -5.92
C CYS A 42 5.97 -3.57 -7.06
N ALA A 43 4.98 -3.95 -7.84
CA ALA A 43 4.48 -3.11 -8.94
C ALA A 43 3.64 -1.92 -8.45
N GLY A 44 3.24 -1.93 -7.18
CA GLY A 44 2.44 -0.85 -6.61
C GLY A 44 1.00 -0.80 -7.11
N CYS A 45 0.48 -1.92 -7.58
CA CYS A 45 -0.90 -1.99 -8.07
C CYS A 45 -1.87 -2.14 -6.90
N LEU A 46 -2.81 -1.21 -6.79
CA LEU A 46 -3.82 -1.20 -5.74
C LEU A 46 -5.21 -1.42 -6.34
N SER A 47 -5.97 -2.32 -5.75
CA SER A 47 -7.36 -2.52 -6.13
C SER A 47 -8.24 -1.39 -5.59
N ALA A 48 -9.40 -1.19 -6.20
CA ALA A 48 -10.37 -0.21 -5.70
C ALA A 48 -10.79 -0.49 -4.26
N ARG A 49 -10.84 -1.77 -3.88
CA ARG A 49 -11.14 -2.16 -2.51
C ARG A 49 -10.07 -1.68 -1.53
N THR A 50 -8.80 -1.81 -1.90
CA THR A 50 -7.68 -1.37 -1.08
C THR A 50 -7.69 0.15 -0.88
N LEU A 51 -8.07 0.92 -1.90
CA LEU A 51 -8.11 2.37 -1.82
C LEU A 51 -9.03 2.87 -0.71
N ARG A 52 -10.09 2.14 -0.40
CA ARG A 52 -11.02 2.50 0.67
C ARG A 52 -10.39 2.42 2.07
N LEU A 53 -9.30 1.68 2.20
CA LEU A 53 -8.60 1.48 3.47
C LEU A 53 -7.48 2.48 3.69
N LEU A 54 -7.17 3.29 2.69
CA LEU A 54 -6.08 4.25 2.76
C LEU A 54 -6.52 5.55 3.44
N PRO A 55 -5.60 6.24 4.15
CA PRO A 55 -5.88 7.55 4.69
C PRO A 55 -6.22 8.56 3.58
N SER A 56 -6.97 9.59 3.92
CA SER A 56 -7.24 10.68 2.97
C SER A 56 -5.94 11.32 2.51
N GLY A 57 -5.92 11.78 1.26
CA GLY A 57 -4.73 12.38 0.65
C GLY A 57 -3.93 11.41 -0.19
N TYR A 58 -4.30 10.13 -0.22
CA TYR A 58 -3.58 9.14 -1.04
C TYR A 58 -3.65 9.48 -2.53
N GLU A 59 -4.67 10.22 -2.95
CA GLU A 59 -4.90 10.59 -4.35
C GLU A 59 -3.70 11.32 -4.95
N ASP A 60 -3.02 12.13 -4.15
CA ASP A 60 -1.84 12.87 -4.60
C ASP A 60 -0.64 11.97 -4.89
N LEU A 61 -0.67 10.74 -4.38
CA LEU A 61 0.40 9.77 -4.57
C LEU A 61 0.14 8.80 -5.73
N LEU A 62 -1.05 8.83 -6.29
CA LEU A 62 -1.38 7.96 -7.42
C LEU A 62 -0.70 8.46 -8.68
N LEU A 63 0.05 7.56 -9.32
CA LEU A 63 0.74 7.87 -10.57
C LEU A 63 -0.16 7.64 -11.78
N ASN A 64 -1.09 6.69 -11.68
CA ASN A 64 -1.91 6.30 -12.81
C ASN A 64 -3.18 5.57 -12.34
N ARG A 65 -4.21 5.62 -13.16
CA ARG A 65 -5.43 4.83 -12.96
C ARG A 65 -5.61 3.90 -14.16
N ILE A 66 -5.63 2.61 -13.88
CA ILE A 66 -5.75 1.59 -14.92
C ILE A 66 -7.20 1.13 -14.95
N ARG A 67 -7.81 1.22 -16.13
CA ARG A 67 -9.22 0.85 -16.33
C ARG A 67 -9.39 -0.35 -17.23
N VAL A 68 -8.35 -0.69 -17.97
CA VAL A 68 -8.39 -1.78 -18.96
C VAL A 68 -7.21 -2.71 -18.73
N GLY A 69 -7.50 -3.98 -18.63
CA GLY A 69 -6.50 -5.03 -18.62
C GLY A 69 -6.68 -5.93 -19.84
N ARG A 70 -5.60 -6.48 -20.32
CA ARG A 70 -5.63 -7.48 -21.40
C ARG A 70 -5.00 -8.77 -20.90
N LEU A 71 -5.69 -9.87 -21.12
CA LEU A 71 -5.19 -11.22 -20.88
C LEU A 71 -4.96 -11.90 -22.21
N ALA A 72 -3.73 -12.34 -22.47
CA ALA A 72 -3.37 -13.05 -23.69
C ALA A 72 -2.79 -14.41 -23.34
N PHE A 73 -3.31 -15.44 -24.02
CA PHE A 73 -2.83 -16.80 -23.82
C PHE A 73 -3.05 -17.62 -25.10
N ARG A 74 -1.99 -18.22 -25.61
CA ARG A 74 -2.01 -19.08 -26.81
C ARG A 74 -2.72 -18.45 -28.00
N GLY A 75 -2.44 -17.16 -28.27
CA GLY A 75 -3.05 -16.45 -29.40
C GLY A 75 -4.45 -15.89 -29.13
N GLU A 76 -5.04 -16.17 -27.99
CA GLU A 76 -6.29 -15.57 -27.57
C GLU A 76 -6.05 -14.37 -26.68
N GLU A 77 -6.86 -13.35 -26.83
CA GLU A 77 -6.76 -12.13 -26.06
C GLU A 77 -8.14 -11.73 -25.54
N HIS A 78 -8.20 -11.41 -24.26
CA HIS A 78 -9.42 -10.94 -23.60
C HIS A 78 -9.17 -9.56 -23.00
N ARG A 79 -10.10 -8.66 -23.25
CA ARG A 79 -10.07 -7.32 -22.71
C ARG A 79 -11.01 -7.24 -21.51
N LEU A 80 -10.46 -6.74 -20.37
CA LEU A 80 -11.22 -6.54 -19.14
C LEU A 80 -11.30 -5.04 -18.87
N GLU A 81 -12.51 -4.55 -18.61
CA GLU A 81 -12.72 -3.16 -18.26
C GLU A 81 -13.21 -3.04 -16.82
N ALA A 82 -12.66 -2.06 -16.08
CA ALA A 82 -13.14 -1.71 -14.76
C ALA A 82 -14.46 -0.94 -14.89
N LYS A 83 -15.39 -1.29 -14.01
CA LYS A 83 -16.67 -0.57 -13.91
C LYS A 83 -16.53 0.71 -13.09
#